data_4594df8e1dda3c21ce1dc5871e545ede
#
_entry.id   4594df8e1dda3c21ce1dc5871e545ede
#
_cell.length_a   1.000
_cell.length_b   1.000
_cell.length_c   1.000
_cell.angle_alpha   90.00
_cell.angle_beta   90.00
_cell.angle_gamma   90.00
#
_symmetry.space_group_name_H-M   'P 1'
#
loop_
_entity.id
_entity.type
_entity.pdbx_description
1 polymer ?
#
loop_
_entity_poly.entity_id
_entity_poly.type
_entity_poly.pdbx_seq_one_letter_code
_entity_poly.pdbx_strand_id
1 'polypeptide(L)'
;MNKALKIVVLAKQVPDTRNVGKDAMTPEGTVNRAALPAIFNPEDLNALELALRLKEQRPGSTVHILTMGPFRAADIIREAMFRGADGGYLLTDRKFAGSDTLATSYALSCALRKVGYDLIVAGRQAIDGDTAQVGPQVAEKLGLPQITYVEEIERAEGDSLVIRRRLEHGTEVVECPMPAVITVNSSAPAVRPKNARRVMKYKYAMIPTEIAAEPDSERARMVAAHDYLKITELTVADIDTDENQLGFAGSPTKVKKVDNVVFQAKEAKRLTGADADINELMVELIASHTLG
;
A
#
# COMPACT_ATOMS: atom_id res chain seq x y z
N MET A 1 3.54 28.18 15.25
CA MET A 1 3.31 27.74 13.85
C MET A 1 3.57 26.24 13.80
N ASN A 2 2.67 25.46 13.21
CA ASN A 2 2.89 24.02 13.05
C ASN A 2 4.05 23.76 12.09
N LYS A 3 5.00 22.89 12.48
CA LYS A 3 6.13 22.46 11.64
C LYS A 3 5.60 21.74 10.39
N ALA A 4 6.18 22.00 9.23
CA ALA A 4 5.94 21.23 8.02
C ALA A 4 6.39 19.77 8.21
N LEU A 5 5.63 18.82 7.69
CA LEU A 5 5.88 17.39 7.86
C LEU A 5 6.40 16.76 6.57
N LYS A 6 7.35 15.87 6.69
CA LYS A 6 7.68 14.89 5.65
C LYS A 6 6.89 13.61 5.89
N ILE A 7 5.86 13.39 5.10
CA ILE A 7 4.97 12.23 5.20
C ILE A 7 5.40 11.22 4.15
N VAL A 8 5.66 9.99 4.57
CA VAL A 8 5.99 8.88 3.66
C VAL A 8 4.85 7.87 3.68
N VAL A 9 4.25 7.65 2.52
CA VAL A 9 3.19 6.64 2.34
C VAL A 9 3.82 5.37 1.79
N LEU A 10 3.72 4.29 2.55
CA LEU A 10 4.07 2.96 2.07
C LEU A 10 2.96 2.47 1.17
N ALA A 11 3.31 2.06 -0.05
CA ALA A 11 2.32 1.60 -1.01
C ALA A 11 2.83 0.40 -1.78
N LYS A 12 1.91 -0.49 -2.16
CA LYS A 12 2.21 -1.70 -2.90
C LYS A 12 1.45 -1.74 -4.22
N GLN A 13 2.15 -2.13 -5.29
CA GLN A 13 1.51 -2.55 -6.52
C GLN A 13 1.07 -4.01 -6.37
N VAL A 14 -0.22 -4.28 -6.57
CA VAL A 14 -0.82 -5.61 -6.39
C VAL A 14 -1.54 -6.06 -7.65
N PRO A 15 -1.71 -7.37 -7.88
CA PRO A 15 -2.59 -7.86 -8.94
C PRO A 15 -4.04 -7.44 -8.67
N ASP A 16 -4.78 -7.05 -9.71
CA ASP A 16 -6.22 -6.78 -9.60
C ASP A 16 -7.00 -8.11 -9.50
N THR A 17 -7.32 -8.50 -8.29
CA THR A 17 -8.07 -9.73 -8.00
C THR A 17 -9.59 -9.58 -8.19
N ARG A 18 -10.08 -8.36 -8.45
CA ARG A 18 -11.52 -8.09 -8.66
C ARG A 18 -11.94 -8.19 -10.13
N ASN A 19 -11.00 -7.90 -11.06
CA ASN A 19 -11.24 -7.93 -12.50
C ASN A 19 -10.54 -9.13 -13.14
N VAL A 20 -10.95 -10.33 -12.75
CA VAL A 20 -10.41 -11.57 -13.30
C VAL A 20 -11.08 -11.83 -14.66
N GLY A 21 -10.46 -11.38 -15.75
CA GLY A 21 -10.88 -11.68 -17.12
C GLY A 21 -10.67 -13.15 -17.49
N LYS A 22 -11.26 -13.59 -18.61
CA LYS A 22 -11.11 -14.97 -19.10
C LYS A 22 -9.66 -15.39 -19.32
N ASP A 23 -8.79 -14.45 -19.71
CA ASP A 23 -7.36 -14.68 -19.96
C ASP A 23 -6.53 -14.76 -18.66
N ALA A 24 -7.11 -14.43 -17.53
CA ALA A 24 -6.48 -14.51 -16.22
C ALA A 24 -6.56 -15.92 -15.60
N MET A 25 -7.25 -16.87 -16.26
CA MET A 25 -7.32 -18.26 -15.83
C MET A 25 -6.37 -19.11 -16.66
N THR A 26 -5.59 -19.96 -16.00
CA THR A 26 -4.80 -20.98 -16.69
C THR A 26 -5.72 -22.11 -17.20
N PRO A 27 -5.30 -22.92 -18.18
CA PRO A 27 -6.06 -24.08 -18.62
C PRO A 27 -6.43 -25.05 -17.49
N GLU A 28 -5.62 -25.06 -16.43
CA GLU A 28 -5.80 -25.89 -15.23
C GLU A 28 -6.80 -25.28 -14.23
N GLY A 29 -7.43 -24.14 -14.57
CA GLY A 29 -8.42 -23.46 -13.72
C GLY A 29 -7.83 -22.63 -12.57
N THR A 30 -6.53 -22.32 -12.62
CA THR A 30 -5.87 -21.46 -11.62
C THR A 30 -5.71 -20.03 -12.14
N VAL A 31 -5.65 -19.04 -11.24
CA VAL A 31 -5.45 -17.64 -11.63
C VAL A 31 -4.00 -17.39 -12.04
N ASN A 32 -3.78 -16.98 -13.28
CA ASN A 32 -2.49 -16.48 -13.74
C ASN A 32 -2.26 -15.05 -13.23
N ARG A 33 -1.65 -14.90 -12.06
CA ARG A 33 -1.40 -13.59 -11.45
C ARG A 33 -0.53 -12.67 -12.32
N ALA A 34 0.29 -13.23 -13.21
CA ALA A 34 1.12 -12.45 -14.11
C ALA A 34 0.30 -11.81 -15.26
N ALA A 35 -0.85 -12.37 -15.59
CA ALA A 35 -1.78 -11.85 -16.60
C ALA A 35 -2.78 -10.84 -16.04
N LEU A 36 -2.88 -10.70 -14.70
CA LEU A 36 -3.75 -9.70 -14.10
C LEU A 36 -3.14 -8.30 -14.24
N PRO A 37 -3.97 -7.28 -14.52
CA PRO A 37 -3.55 -5.90 -14.40
C PRO A 37 -2.96 -5.62 -13.02
N ALA A 38 -1.87 -4.88 -12.99
CA ALA A 38 -1.29 -4.43 -11.73
C ALA A 38 -1.94 -3.10 -11.32
N ILE A 39 -2.42 -3.02 -10.10
CA ILE A 39 -3.10 -1.84 -9.56
C ILE A 39 -2.42 -1.35 -8.27
N PHE A 40 -2.72 -0.11 -7.90
CA PHE A 40 -2.41 0.43 -6.58
C PHE A 40 -3.26 -0.30 -5.54
N ASN A 41 -2.66 -0.78 -4.45
CA ASN A 41 -3.41 -1.44 -3.38
C ASN A 41 -4.51 -0.50 -2.83
N PRO A 42 -5.78 -0.94 -2.77
CA PRO A 42 -6.89 -0.07 -2.38
C PRO A 42 -6.75 0.60 -1.01
N GLU A 43 -6.29 -0.12 0.02
CA GLU A 43 -6.12 0.47 1.35
C GLU A 43 -4.94 1.46 1.40
N ASP A 44 -3.92 1.29 0.54
CA ASP A 44 -2.84 2.28 0.40
C ASP A 44 -3.33 3.55 -0.29
N LEU A 45 -4.37 3.48 -1.12
CA LEU A 45 -5.05 4.66 -1.67
C LEU A 45 -5.79 5.45 -0.57
N ASN A 46 -6.43 4.78 0.40
CA ASN A 46 -6.99 5.44 1.58
C ASN A 46 -5.88 6.10 2.41
N ALA A 47 -4.75 5.42 2.59
CA ALA A 47 -3.57 5.96 3.26
C ALA A 47 -3.03 7.21 2.56
N LEU A 48 -2.95 7.19 1.24
CA LEU A 48 -2.56 8.35 0.43
C LEU A 48 -3.52 9.52 0.63
N GLU A 49 -4.85 9.29 0.60
CA GLU A 49 -5.83 10.37 0.81
C GLU A 49 -5.69 11.00 2.20
N LEU A 50 -5.49 10.18 3.23
CA LEU A 50 -5.29 10.67 4.60
C LEU A 50 -4.04 11.55 4.70
N ALA A 51 -2.93 11.11 4.09
CA ALA A 51 -1.68 11.85 4.01
C ALA A 51 -1.83 13.20 3.25
N LEU A 52 -2.59 13.19 2.14
CA LEU A 52 -2.85 14.40 1.36
C LEU A 52 -3.71 15.42 2.12
N ARG A 53 -4.72 14.95 2.86
CA ARG A 53 -5.53 15.82 3.73
C ARG A 53 -4.70 16.44 4.85
N LEU A 54 -3.82 15.65 5.48
CA LEU A 54 -2.90 16.17 6.49
C LEU A 54 -1.92 17.20 5.92
N LYS A 55 -1.38 16.96 4.71
CA LYS A 55 -0.55 17.93 4.00
C LYS A 55 -1.27 19.24 3.76
N GLU A 56 -2.57 19.22 3.41
CA GLU A 56 -3.38 20.42 3.20
C GLU A 56 -3.62 21.19 4.49
N GLN A 57 -3.77 20.49 5.62
CA GLN A 57 -3.92 21.10 6.94
C GLN A 57 -2.60 21.70 7.48
N ARG A 58 -1.45 21.25 6.98
CA ARG A 58 -0.11 21.70 7.39
C ARG A 58 0.69 22.22 6.19
N PRO A 59 0.56 23.52 5.86
CA PRO A 59 1.27 24.11 4.72
C PRO A 59 2.79 23.90 4.80
N GLY A 60 3.39 23.61 3.64
CA GLY A 60 4.82 23.28 3.54
C GLY A 60 5.13 21.79 3.70
N SER A 61 4.18 20.98 4.16
CA SER A 61 4.37 19.53 4.26
C SER A 61 4.46 18.87 2.89
N THR A 62 5.15 17.73 2.83
CA THR A 62 5.33 16.94 1.61
C THR A 62 4.83 15.51 1.83
N VAL A 63 4.30 14.91 0.75
CA VAL A 63 3.87 13.51 0.70
C VAL A 63 4.65 12.78 -0.38
N HIS A 64 5.38 11.75 0.02
CA HIS A 64 6.15 10.89 -0.89
C HIS A 64 5.69 9.44 -0.75
N ILE A 65 5.69 8.73 -1.87
CA ILE A 65 5.44 7.27 -1.87
C ILE A 65 6.75 6.54 -1.68
N LEU A 66 6.75 5.50 -0.86
CA LEU A 66 7.81 4.49 -0.84
C LEU A 66 7.18 3.15 -1.22
N THR A 67 7.65 2.56 -2.31
CA THR A 67 7.21 1.24 -2.77
C THR A 67 8.41 0.33 -3.01
N MET A 68 8.31 -0.94 -2.61
CA MET A 68 9.29 -1.97 -2.91
C MET A 68 8.73 -2.91 -3.98
N GLY A 69 9.44 -3.05 -5.09
CA GLY A 69 8.97 -3.90 -6.18
C GLY A 69 9.82 -3.82 -7.44
N PRO A 70 9.38 -4.48 -8.52
CA PRO A 70 10.02 -4.37 -9.83
C PRO A 70 9.82 -2.97 -10.44
N PHE A 71 10.55 -2.62 -11.48
CA PHE A 71 10.52 -1.31 -12.13
C PHE A 71 9.10 -0.82 -12.47
N ARG A 72 8.20 -1.72 -12.89
CA ARG A 72 6.79 -1.38 -13.14
C ARG A 72 6.06 -0.79 -11.93
N ALA A 73 6.55 -1.03 -10.71
CA ALA A 73 5.95 -0.44 -9.52
C ALA A 73 6.11 1.10 -9.46
N ALA A 74 6.96 1.71 -10.31
CA ALA A 74 6.98 3.15 -10.50
C ALA A 74 5.63 3.73 -10.96
N ASP A 75 4.77 2.92 -11.57
CA ASP A 75 3.43 3.36 -12.03
C ASP A 75 2.55 3.83 -10.88
N ILE A 76 2.62 3.18 -9.70
CA ILE A 76 1.83 3.64 -8.55
C ILE A 76 2.38 4.94 -7.97
N ILE A 77 3.68 5.22 -8.09
CA ILE A 77 4.26 6.52 -7.72
C ILE A 77 3.69 7.61 -8.62
N ARG A 78 3.67 7.40 -9.95
CA ARG A 78 3.07 8.33 -10.92
C ARG A 78 1.60 8.56 -10.62
N GLU A 79 0.86 7.48 -10.34
CA GLU A 79 -0.55 7.57 -9.98
C GLU A 79 -0.79 8.42 -8.73
N ALA A 80 0.04 8.27 -7.69
CA ALA A 80 -0.02 9.10 -6.50
C ALA A 80 0.31 10.57 -6.80
N MET A 81 1.30 10.85 -7.65
CA MET A 81 1.64 12.21 -8.08
C MET A 81 0.49 12.87 -8.84
N PHE A 82 -0.28 12.11 -9.64
CA PHE A 82 -1.49 12.59 -10.30
C PHE A 82 -2.60 12.99 -9.32
N ARG A 83 -2.58 12.47 -8.09
CA ARG A 83 -3.54 12.75 -7.02
C ARG A 83 -3.06 13.81 -6.04
N GLY A 84 -1.74 14.08 -5.94
CA GLY A 84 -1.24 15.15 -5.09
C GLY A 84 0.05 14.88 -4.35
N ALA A 85 0.61 13.68 -4.43
CA ALA A 85 1.94 13.39 -3.92
C ALA A 85 3.01 14.25 -4.64
N ASP A 86 4.09 14.54 -3.94
CA ASP A 86 5.18 15.39 -4.43
C ASP A 86 6.24 14.59 -5.20
N GLY A 87 6.29 13.28 -4.99
CA GLY A 87 7.22 12.36 -5.63
C GLY A 87 7.20 10.99 -4.96
N GLY A 88 8.27 10.22 -5.17
CA GLY A 88 8.39 8.92 -4.51
C GLY A 88 9.74 8.25 -4.69
N TYR A 89 9.87 7.16 -3.98
CA TYR A 89 11.05 6.31 -3.93
C TYR A 89 10.63 4.90 -4.35
N LEU A 90 11.27 4.37 -5.40
CA LEU A 90 11.16 2.97 -5.77
C LEU A 90 12.36 2.22 -5.18
N LEU A 91 12.09 1.32 -4.23
CA LEU A 91 13.08 0.40 -3.69
C LEU A 91 13.08 -0.86 -4.55
N THR A 92 14.13 -1.06 -5.36
CA THR A 92 14.20 -2.14 -6.35
C THR A 92 15.58 -2.73 -6.44
N ASP A 93 15.68 -4.03 -6.25
CA ASP A 93 16.88 -4.85 -6.43
C ASP A 93 16.46 -6.31 -6.53
N ARG A 94 17.25 -7.13 -7.25
CA ARG A 94 17.05 -8.60 -7.29
C ARG A 94 17.19 -9.25 -5.91
N LYS A 95 17.98 -8.66 -5.02
CA LYS A 95 18.17 -9.13 -3.64
C LYS A 95 16.92 -9.02 -2.77
N PHE A 96 15.92 -8.23 -3.17
CA PHE A 96 14.62 -8.15 -2.48
C PHE A 96 13.64 -9.24 -2.94
N ALA A 97 13.97 -10.00 -4.00
CA ALA A 97 13.06 -11.02 -4.52
C ALA A 97 12.77 -12.11 -3.48
N GLY A 98 11.52 -12.52 -3.39
CA GLY A 98 11.07 -13.57 -2.46
C GLY A 98 10.98 -13.13 -1.00
N SER A 99 11.03 -11.83 -0.71
CA SER A 99 10.82 -11.30 0.63
C SER A 99 9.42 -11.66 1.15
N ASP A 100 9.36 -12.24 2.34
CA ASP A 100 8.14 -12.28 3.16
C ASP A 100 7.91 -10.94 3.86
N THR A 101 6.96 -10.88 4.80
CA THR A 101 6.66 -9.63 5.53
C THR A 101 7.83 -9.16 6.39
N LEU A 102 8.61 -10.08 6.97
CA LEU A 102 9.75 -9.73 7.82
C LEU A 102 10.90 -9.10 7.02
N ALA A 103 11.30 -9.73 5.92
CA ALA A 103 12.35 -9.20 5.03
C ALA A 103 11.88 -7.91 4.33
N THR A 104 10.59 -7.83 3.93
CA THR A 104 9.99 -6.62 3.37
C THR A 104 10.03 -5.45 4.34
N SER A 105 9.58 -5.65 5.59
CA SER A 105 9.59 -4.59 6.60
C SER A 105 11.01 -4.16 6.96
N TYR A 106 11.99 -5.06 6.93
CA TYR A 106 13.40 -4.73 7.14
C TYR A 106 13.92 -3.81 6.03
N ALA A 107 13.75 -4.20 4.77
CA ALA A 107 14.19 -3.41 3.62
C ALA A 107 13.54 -2.01 3.59
N LEU A 108 12.21 -1.93 3.84
CA LEU A 108 11.48 -0.67 3.94
C LEU A 108 11.99 0.20 5.09
N SER A 109 12.30 -0.40 6.25
CA SER A 109 12.83 0.35 7.40
C SER A 109 14.21 0.95 7.12
N CYS A 110 15.08 0.22 6.41
CA CYS A 110 16.37 0.74 5.98
C CYS A 110 16.21 1.90 4.98
N ALA A 111 15.30 1.76 4.00
CA ALA A 111 14.99 2.84 3.08
C ALA A 111 14.40 4.06 3.80
N LEU A 112 13.51 3.87 4.77
CA LEU A 112 12.92 4.94 5.58
C LEU A 112 13.98 5.72 6.39
N ARG A 113 14.95 5.02 6.99
CA ARG A 113 16.10 5.69 7.66
C ARG A 113 16.89 6.58 6.69
N LYS A 114 17.08 6.13 5.45
CA LYS A 114 17.79 6.88 4.40
C LYS A 114 17.01 8.11 3.94
N VAL A 115 15.71 7.96 3.68
CA VAL A 115 14.92 9.06 3.13
C VAL A 115 14.45 10.05 4.19
N GLY A 116 14.30 9.61 5.44
CA GLY A 116 13.77 10.42 6.55
C GLY A 116 12.27 10.64 6.47
N TYR A 117 11.64 10.85 7.61
CA TYR A 117 10.19 11.00 7.76
C TYR A 117 9.85 11.73 9.08
N ASP A 118 8.67 12.36 9.13
CA ASP A 118 8.03 12.80 10.37
C ASP A 118 6.79 11.91 10.66
N LEU A 119 6.16 11.35 9.60
CA LEU A 119 5.04 10.42 9.71
C LEU A 119 5.13 9.36 8.60
N ILE A 120 4.92 8.10 8.97
CA ILE A 120 4.79 6.98 8.05
C ILE A 120 3.33 6.54 8.03
N VAL A 121 2.75 6.46 6.82
CA VAL A 121 1.35 6.07 6.62
C VAL A 121 1.32 4.85 5.70
N ALA A 122 0.59 3.81 6.06
CA ALA A 122 0.41 2.62 5.24
C ALA A 122 -1.07 2.24 5.20
N GLY A 123 -1.51 1.51 4.18
CA GLY A 123 -2.76 0.76 4.27
C GLY A 123 -2.67 -0.32 5.35
N ARG A 124 -3.79 -0.76 5.88
CA ARG A 124 -3.84 -1.83 6.87
C ARG A 124 -3.20 -3.11 6.34
N GLN A 125 -3.50 -3.45 5.07
CA GLN A 125 -2.96 -4.64 4.42
C GLN A 125 -2.97 -4.52 2.89
N ALA A 126 -2.23 -5.42 2.23
CA ALA A 126 -2.27 -5.59 0.78
C ALA A 126 -3.25 -6.73 0.43
N ILE A 127 -4.10 -6.52 -0.60
CA ILE A 127 -5.16 -7.46 -1.00
C ILE A 127 -4.66 -8.78 -1.60
N ASP A 128 -3.37 -8.88 -1.90
CA ASP A 128 -2.76 -10.09 -2.48
C ASP A 128 -2.18 -11.04 -1.42
N GLY A 129 -1.89 -10.54 -0.22
CA GLY A 129 -1.28 -11.31 0.86
C GLY A 129 -2.07 -11.34 2.16
N ASP A 130 -2.94 -10.35 2.40
CA ASP A 130 -3.86 -10.23 3.55
C ASP A 130 -3.24 -10.45 4.94
N THR A 131 -1.96 -10.13 5.11
CA THR A 131 -1.23 -10.39 6.37
C THR A 131 -1.36 -9.28 7.40
N ALA A 132 -1.60 -8.03 6.99
CA ALA A 132 -1.64 -6.84 7.85
C ALA A 132 -0.40 -6.63 8.75
N GLN A 133 0.77 -7.16 8.36
CA GLN A 133 1.96 -7.22 9.21
C GLN A 133 3.00 -6.14 8.90
N VAL A 134 3.12 -5.69 7.65
CA VAL A 134 4.25 -4.86 7.22
C VAL A 134 4.30 -3.52 7.96
N GLY A 135 3.18 -2.82 8.11
CA GLY A 135 3.11 -1.55 8.85
C GLY A 135 3.58 -1.69 10.31
N PRO A 136 2.98 -2.59 11.11
CA PRO A 136 3.43 -2.86 12.48
C PRO A 136 4.88 -3.30 12.58
N GLN A 137 5.36 -4.16 11.69
CA GLN A 137 6.76 -4.60 11.70
C GLN A 137 7.75 -3.45 11.35
N VAL A 138 7.36 -2.53 10.47
CA VAL A 138 8.15 -1.31 10.20
C VAL A 138 8.22 -0.43 11.44
N ALA A 139 7.10 -0.25 12.16
CA ALA A 139 7.07 0.51 13.40
C ALA A 139 8.04 -0.07 14.44
N GLU A 140 7.98 -1.38 14.68
CA GLU A 140 8.85 -2.10 15.60
C GLU A 140 10.34 -1.95 15.22
N LYS A 141 10.67 -2.17 13.92
CA LYS A 141 12.07 -2.04 13.43
C LYS A 141 12.63 -0.62 13.51
N LEU A 142 11.78 0.39 13.55
CA LEU A 142 12.15 1.79 13.69
C LEU A 142 12.05 2.28 15.13
N GLY A 143 11.49 1.48 16.06
CA GLY A 143 11.26 1.87 17.44
C GLY A 143 10.24 3.01 17.58
N LEU A 144 9.20 3.01 16.73
CA LEU A 144 8.20 4.07 16.65
C LEU A 144 6.88 3.65 17.28
N PRO A 145 6.14 4.57 17.89
CA PRO A 145 4.75 4.36 18.23
C PRO A 145 3.93 4.06 16.98
N GLN A 146 2.89 3.21 17.12
CA GLN A 146 2.02 2.86 16.01
C GLN A 146 0.55 2.93 16.40
N ILE A 147 -0.28 3.38 15.44
CA ILE A 147 -1.73 3.34 15.54
C ILE A 147 -2.27 2.58 14.33
N THR A 148 -3.01 1.50 14.59
CA THR A 148 -3.60 0.66 13.54
C THR A 148 -5.08 0.96 13.35
N TYR A 149 -5.64 0.56 12.18
CA TYR A 149 -7.06 0.73 11.82
C TYR A 149 -7.53 2.18 11.85
N VAL A 150 -6.68 3.12 11.45
CA VAL A 150 -6.99 4.55 11.42
C VAL A 150 -8.09 4.85 10.41
N GLU A 151 -9.08 5.63 10.83
CA GLU A 151 -10.15 6.15 9.97
C GLU A 151 -9.95 7.63 9.67
N GLU A 152 -9.45 8.40 10.64
CA GLU A 152 -9.32 9.85 10.50
C GLU A 152 -8.21 10.41 11.41
N ILE A 153 -7.52 11.43 10.93
CA ILE A 153 -6.70 12.33 11.75
C ILE A 153 -7.58 13.52 12.07
N GLU A 154 -8.11 13.59 13.29
CA GLU A 154 -9.00 14.65 13.71
C GLU A 154 -8.28 15.98 13.91
N ARG A 155 -7.07 15.91 14.49
CA ARG A 155 -6.22 17.09 14.71
C ARG A 155 -4.75 16.73 14.57
N ALA A 156 -3.97 17.71 14.13
CA ALA A 156 -2.53 17.61 14.01
C ALA A 156 -1.91 18.90 14.56
N GLU A 157 -1.47 18.89 15.81
CA GLU A 157 -0.99 20.07 16.53
C GLU A 157 0.40 19.81 17.13
N GLY A 158 1.31 20.79 17.00
CA GLY A 158 2.68 20.59 17.49
C GLY A 158 3.31 19.31 16.91
N ASP A 159 3.80 18.48 17.80
CA ASP A 159 4.41 17.17 17.45
C ASP A 159 3.50 15.99 17.79
N SER A 160 2.17 16.19 17.89
CA SER A 160 1.21 15.13 18.13
C SER A 160 0.07 15.11 17.12
N LEU A 161 -0.55 13.94 16.98
CA LEU A 161 -1.74 13.67 16.18
C LEU A 161 -2.84 13.14 17.09
N VAL A 162 -4.06 13.65 16.94
CA VAL A 162 -5.28 13.07 17.51
C VAL A 162 -5.95 12.25 16.42
N ILE A 163 -6.06 10.97 16.64
CA ILE A 163 -6.41 9.97 15.64
C ILE A 163 -7.62 9.19 16.10
N ARG A 164 -8.63 9.06 15.23
CA ARG A 164 -9.75 8.14 15.40
C ARG A 164 -9.45 6.83 14.67
N ARG A 165 -9.57 5.72 15.39
CA ARG A 165 -9.36 4.38 14.88
C ARG A 165 -10.58 3.48 15.09
N ARG A 166 -10.73 2.49 14.22
CA ARG A 166 -11.78 1.47 14.31
C ARG A 166 -11.34 0.33 15.23
N LEU A 167 -12.25 -0.09 16.08
CA LEU A 167 -12.16 -1.33 16.85
C LEU A 167 -13.30 -2.27 16.45
N GLU A 168 -13.27 -3.49 16.93
CA GLU A 168 -14.31 -4.50 16.68
C GLU A 168 -15.70 -4.00 17.11
N HIS A 169 -15.80 -3.38 18.26
CA HIS A 169 -17.06 -2.92 18.85
C HIS A 169 -17.15 -1.38 19.00
N GLY A 170 -16.56 -0.64 18.06
CA GLY A 170 -16.67 0.82 18.09
C GLY A 170 -15.47 1.55 17.55
N THR A 171 -15.26 2.74 18.06
CA THR A 171 -14.13 3.61 17.69
C THR A 171 -13.43 4.13 18.93
N GLU A 172 -12.16 4.41 18.80
CA GLU A 172 -11.32 4.99 19.84
C GLU A 172 -10.63 6.23 19.28
N VAL A 173 -10.50 7.24 20.12
CA VAL A 173 -9.72 8.45 19.80
C VAL A 173 -8.47 8.44 20.68
N VAL A 174 -7.31 8.48 20.04
CA VAL A 174 -6.02 8.42 20.72
C VAL A 174 -5.13 9.58 20.31
N GLU A 175 -4.29 10.04 21.22
CA GLU A 175 -3.22 10.98 20.92
C GLU A 175 -1.91 10.21 20.72
N CYS A 176 -1.19 10.54 19.65
CA CYS A 176 0.05 9.87 19.25
C CYS A 176 1.14 10.91 18.98
N PRO A 177 2.30 10.82 19.67
CA PRO A 177 3.44 11.68 19.33
C PRO A 177 4.04 11.28 17.99
N MET A 178 4.64 12.24 17.28
CA MET A 178 5.44 12.02 16.08
C MET A 178 6.93 12.01 16.42
N PRO A 179 7.76 11.25 15.69
CA PRO A 179 7.42 10.43 14.53
C PRO A 179 6.66 9.14 14.91
N ALA A 180 5.74 8.71 14.02
CA ALA A 180 4.90 7.55 14.25
C ALA A 180 4.62 6.78 12.95
N VAL A 181 4.11 5.54 13.09
CA VAL A 181 3.53 4.75 11.99
C VAL A 181 2.04 4.62 12.20
N ILE A 182 1.26 4.91 11.16
CA ILE A 182 -0.18 4.66 11.19
C ILE A 182 -0.59 3.72 10.05
N THR A 183 -1.51 2.80 10.33
CA THR A 183 -2.10 1.94 9.29
C THR A 183 -3.57 2.25 9.12
N VAL A 184 -3.97 2.52 7.88
CA VAL A 184 -5.26 3.09 7.53
C VAL A 184 -6.24 2.02 7.12
N ASN A 185 -7.44 2.07 7.68
CA ASN A 185 -8.51 1.14 7.38
C ASN A 185 -9.27 1.53 6.09
N SER A 186 -9.89 0.54 5.45
CA SER A 186 -10.72 0.74 4.26
C SER A 186 -11.96 1.62 4.50
N SER A 187 -12.39 1.80 5.76
CA SER A 187 -13.45 2.75 6.15
C SER A 187 -13.00 4.21 6.19
N ALA A 188 -11.70 4.48 6.07
CA ALA A 188 -11.18 5.84 5.92
C ALA A 188 -11.64 6.46 4.57
N PRO A 189 -11.55 7.79 4.41
CA PRO A 189 -11.99 8.45 3.19
C PRO A 189 -11.41 7.86 1.92
N ALA A 190 -12.26 7.67 0.92
CA ALA A 190 -11.84 7.23 -0.41
C ALA A 190 -10.89 8.25 -1.05
N VAL A 191 -9.90 7.76 -1.81
CA VAL A 191 -8.92 8.60 -2.47
C VAL A 191 -9.58 9.53 -3.49
N ARG A 192 -9.09 10.75 -3.56
CA ARG A 192 -9.47 11.74 -4.58
C ARG A 192 -9.15 11.28 -6.00
N PRO A 193 -9.91 11.71 -7.02
CA PRO A 193 -9.61 11.41 -8.42
C PRO A 193 -8.27 12.01 -8.87
N LYS A 194 -7.71 11.46 -9.95
CA LYS A 194 -6.54 12.04 -10.63
C LYS A 194 -6.87 13.44 -11.14
N ASN A 195 -6.00 14.41 -10.87
CA ASN A 195 -6.19 15.79 -11.32
C ASN A 195 -5.56 15.99 -12.72
N ALA A 196 -6.33 16.49 -13.69
CA ALA A 196 -5.88 16.64 -15.07
C ALA A 196 -4.59 17.48 -15.22
N ARG A 197 -4.46 18.59 -14.47
CA ARG A 197 -3.25 19.43 -14.49
C ARG A 197 -2.03 18.66 -13.96
N ARG A 198 -2.21 17.84 -12.93
CA ARG A 198 -1.14 17.00 -12.36
C ARG A 198 -0.77 15.87 -13.32
N VAL A 199 -1.75 15.24 -13.96
CA VAL A 199 -1.49 14.25 -15.01
C VAL A 199 -0.63 14.86 -16.12
N MET A 200 -1.00 16.02 -16.62
CA MET A 200 -0.21 16.72 -17.66
C MET A 200 1.19 17.10 -17.18
N LYS A 201 1.33 17.50 -15.91
CA LYS A 201 2.63 17.85 -15.31
C LYS A 201 3.54 16.63 -15.15
N TYR A 202 3.02 15.49 -14.70
CA TYR A 202 3.82 14.34 -14.25
C TYR A 202 3.78 13.12 -15.17
N LYS A 203 3.06 13.18 -16.32
CA LYS A 203 2.94 12.05 -17.27
C LYS A 203 4.29 11.52 -17.80
N TYR A 204 5.31 12.35 -17.78
CA TYR A 204 6.66 12.01 -18.24
C TYR A 204 7.60 11.61 -17.08
N ALA A 205 7.12 11.52 -15.84
CA ALA A 205 7.96 11.14 -14.71
C ALA A 205 8.57 9.73 -14.93
N MET A 206 9.88 9.58 -14.67
CA MET A 206 10.63 8.34 -14.89
C MET A 206 11.59 8.06 -13.74
N ILE A 207 11.91 6.79 -13.57
CA ILE A 207 13.04 6.30 -12.77
C ILE A 207 14.32 6.26 -13.62
N PRO A 208 15.52 6.26 -13.01
CA PRO A 208 16.79 6.16 -13.71
C PRO A 208 16.90 4.98 -14.68
N THR A 209 16.41 3.82 -14.29
CA THR A 209 16.43 2.61 -15.13
C THR A 209 15.59 2.79 -16.42
N GLU A 210 14.43 3.44 -16.35
CA GLU A 210 13.61 3.72 -17.55
C GLU A 210 14.33 4.73 -18.47
N ILE A 211 14.98 5.76 -17.89
CA ILE A 211 15.77 6.74 -18.66
C ILE A 211 16.92 6.03 -19.39
N ALA A 212 17.60 5.11 -18.72
CA ALA A 212 18.70 4.34 -19.33
C ALA A 212 18.22 3.42 -20.47
N ALA A 213 17.00 2.89 -20.37
CA ALA A 213 16.40 2.06 -21.41
C ALA A 213 15.96 2.85 -22.66
N GLU A 214 15.57 4.12 -22.49
CA GLU A 214 15.05 4.99 -23.55
C GLU A 214 15.70 6.39 -23.53
N PRO A 215 17.04 6.52 -23.65
CA PRO A 215 17.74 7.78 -23.39
C PRO A 215 17.37 8.91 -24.38
N ASP A 216 17.02 8.56 -25.61
CA ASP A 216 16.66 9.52 -26.67
C ASP A 216 15.15 9.79 -26.76
N SER A 217 14.35 9.25 -25.86
CA SER A 217 12.90 9.45 -25.85
C SER A 217 12.51 10.89 -25.48
N GLU A 218 11.31 11.31 -25.90
CA GLU A 218 10.74 12.59 -25.48
C GLU A 218 10.62 12.65 -23.95
N ARG A 219 10.25 11.54 -23.31
CA ARG A 219 10.15 11.42 -21.86
C ARG A 219 11.49 11.69 -21.17
N ALA A 220 12.57 11.05 -21.63
CA ALA A 220 13.91 11.25 -21.06
C ALA A 220 14.39 12.70 -21.18
N ARG A 221 14.15 13.35 -22.34
CA ARG A 221 14.44 14.77 -22.55
C ARG A 221 13.65 15.67 -21.58
N MET A 222 12.38 15.37 -21.35
CA MET A 222 11.56 16.13 -20.41
C MET A 222 12.06 15.96 -18.96
N VAL A 223 12.47 14.75 -18.57
CA VAL A 223 13.04 14.51 -17.24
C VAL A 223 14.38 15.21 -17.06
N ALA A 224 15.21 15.28 -18.09
CA ALA A 224 16.48 16.02 -18.04
C ALA A 224 16.25 17.53 -17.87
N ALA A 225 15.17 18.07 -18.42
CA ALA A 225 14.81 19.48 -18.32
C ALA A 225 14.11 19.86 -16.99
N HIS A 226 13.55 18.88 -16.28
CA HIS A 226 12.67 19.14 -15.14
C HIS A 226 12.88 18.16 -14.00
N ASP A 227 13.56 18.57 -12.94
CA ASP A 227 13.86 17.73 -11.76
C ASP A 227 12.62 17.15 -11.08
N TYR A 228 11.48 17.83 -11.12
CA TYR A 228 10.23 17.35 -10.53
C TYR A 228 9.65 16.11 -11.24
N LEU A 229 10.20 15.70 -12.37
CA LEU A 229 9.84 14.47 -13.09
C LEU A 229 10.70 13.27 -12.69
N LYS A 230 11.74 13.48 -11.88
CA LYS A 230 12.61 12.40 -11.43
C LYS A 230 11.95 11.64 -10.30
N ILE A 231 11.74 10.35 -10.49
CA ILE A 231 11.38 9.42 -9.42
C ILE A 231 12.69 8.81 -8.91
N THR A 232 12.89 8.83 -7.60
CA THR A 232 14.12 8.28 -7.01
C THR A 232 14.07 6.76 -7.00
N GLU A 233 15.08 6.13 -7.55
CA GLU A 233 15.30 4.69 -7.49
C GLU A 233 16.35 4.41 -6.40
N LEU A 234 16.06 3.46 -5.52
CA LEU A 234 16.94 3.00 -4.46
C LEU A 234 17.21 1.52 -4.64
N THR A 235 18.48 1.14 -4.55
CA THR A 235 18.96 -0.24 -4.57
C THR A 235 19.50 -0.65 -3.21
N VAL A 236 19.94 -1.89 -3.06
CA VAL A 236 20.64 -2.34 -1.85
C VAL A 236 21.89 -1.51 -1.56
N ALA A 237 22.58 -1.01 -2.60
CA ALA A 237 23.77 -0.18 -2.45
C ALA A 237 23.48 1.23 -1.89
N ASP A 238 22.24 1.69 -2.00
CA ASP A 238 21.84 3.03 -1.55
C ASP A 238 21.36 3.08 -0.10
N ILE A 239 21.08 1.92 0.50
CA ILE A 239 20.54 1.79 1.84
C ILE A 239 21.48 0.94 2.71
N ASP A 240 21.60 1.29 3.99
CA ASP A 240 22.41 0.54 4.95
C ASP A 240 21.66 -0.74 5.38
N THR A 241 22.09 -1.89 4.86
CA THR A 241 21.41 -3.18 5.05
C THR A 241 22.38 -4.33 5.35
N ASP A 242 21.92 -5.26 6.17
CA ASP A 242 22.46 -6.61 6.25
C ASP A 242 21.76 -7.48 5.19
N GLU A 243 22.51 -7.89 4.17
CA GLU A 243 21.99 -8.69 3.05
C GLU A 243 21.39 -10.04 3.49
N ASN A 244 21.81 -10.59 4.64
CA ASN A 244 21.24 -11.82 5.19
C ASN A 244 19.80 -11.66 5.64
N GLN A 245 19.33 -10.40 5.84
CA GLN A 245 17.95 -10.10 6.22
C GLN A 245 17.07 -9.70 5.02
N LEU A 246 17.59 -9.83 3.79
CA LEU A 246 16.88 -9.48 2.55
C LEU A 246 16.40 -10.72 1.79
N GLY A 247 15.35 -10.52 1.00
CA GLY A 247 14.86 -11.52 0.05
C GLY A 247 14.59 -12.87 0.67
N PHE A 248 14.92 -13.92 -0.05
CA PHE A 248 14.77 -15.30 0.43
C PHE A 248 15.64 -15.64 1.66
N ALA A 249 16.81 -15.02 1.80
CA ALA A 249 17.71 -15.28 2.93
C ALA A 249 17.12 -14.72 4.23
N GLY A 250 16.51 -13.53 4.17
CA GLY A 250 15.88 -12.88 5.32
C GLY A 250 14.45 -13.31 5.62
N SER A 251 13.90 -14.26 4.84
CA SER A 251 12.50 -14.70 4.93
C SER A 251 12.38 -16.02 5.67
N PRO A 252 11.94 -16.04 6.95
CA PRO A 252 11.71 -17.29 7.67
C PRO A 252 10.49 -18.07 7.13
N THR A 253 9.53 -17.39 6.48
CA THR A 253 8.38 -18.04 5.87
C THR A 253 8.60 -18.28 4.39
N LYS A 254 8.20 -19.49 3.91
CA LYS A 254 8.27 -19.86 2.50
C LYS A 254 6.92 -20.35 2.02
N VAL A 255 6.42 -19.77 0.94
CA VAL A 255 5.18 -20.25 0.31
C VAL A 255 5.46 -21.64 -0.29
N LYS A 256 4.84 -22.68 0.28
CA LYS A 256 4.96 -24.04 -0.19
C LYS A 256 4.06 -24.32 -1.39
N LYS A 257 2.84 -23.83 -1.34
CA LYS A 257 1.83 -24.03 -2.37
C LYS A 257 0.78 -22.93 -2.27
N VAL A 258 0.25 -22.49 -3.41
CA VAL A 258 -0.89 -21.60 -3.49
C VAL A 258 -2.03 -22.35 -4.17
N ASP A 259 -3.10 -22.61 -3.46
CA ASP A 259 -4.33 -23.17 -4.02
C ASP A 259 -5.33 -22.01 -4.20
N ASN A 260 -5.84 -21.85 -5.42
CA ASN A 260 -6.89 -20.88 -5.68
C ASN A 260 -8.24 -21.52 -5.38
N VAL A 261 -8.95 -20.97 -4.43
CA VAL A 261 -10.33 -21.35 -4.17
C VAL A 261 -11.23 -20.58 -5.16
N VAL A 262 -11.69 -21.26 -6.19
CA VAL A 262 -12.71 -20.69 -7.08
C VAL A 262 -14.06 -20.95 -6.42
N PHE A 263 -14.71 -19.88 -5.96
CA PHE A 263 -16.09 -19.98 -5.49
C PHE A 263 -16.98 -20.30 -6.69
N GLN A 264 -17.41 -21.54 -6.80
CA GLN A 264 -18.49 -21.89 -7.70
C GLN A 264 -19.81 -21.48 -7.03
N ALA A 265 -20.61 -20.67 -7.74
CA ALA A 265 -21.96 -20.39 -7.29
C ALA A 265 -22.71 -21.72 -7.14
N LYS A 266 -23.07 -22.08 -5.93
CA LYS A 266 -24.02 -23.18 -5.69
C LYS A 266 -25.39 -22.77 -6.23
N GLU A 267 -26.22 -23.73 -6.59
CA GLU A 267 -27.60 -23.44 -6.95
C GLU A 267 -28.28 -22.64 -5.83
N ALA A 268 -29.00 -21.59 -6.21
CA ALA A 268 -29.64 -20.73 -5.23
C ALA A 268 -30.80 -21.52 -4.56
N LYS A 269 -30.72 -21.66 -3.24
CA LYS A 269 -31.80 -22.23 -2.44
C LYS A 269 -32.93 -21.20 -2.34
N ARG A 270 -34.10 -21.52 -2.85
CA ARG A 270 -35.27 -20.65 -2.69
C ARG A 270 -36.01 -21.07 -1.44
N LEU A 271 -36.18 -20.16 -0.52
CA LEU A 271 -36.89 -20.35 0.73
C LEU A 271 -38.26 -19.65 0.63
N THR A 272 -39.27 -20.23 1.26
CA THR A 272 -40.52 -19.55 1.52
C THR A 272 -40.42 -18.72 2.79
N GLY A 273 -41.39 -17.87 3.09
CA GLY A 273 -41.42 -17.12 4.37
C GLY A 273 -41.90 -17.94 5.57
N ALA A 274 -41.96 -19.27 5.46
CA ALA A 274 -42.41 -20.13 6.57
C ALA A 274 -41.33 -20.26 7.66
N ASP A 275 -41.75 -20.32 8.90
CA ASP A 275 -40.84 -20.43 10.08
C ASP A 275 -39.92 -21.64 9.98
N ALA A 276 -40.36 -22.75 9.36
CA ALA A 276 -39.53 -23.93 9.15
C ALA A 276 -38.34 -23.66 8.24
N ASP A 277 -38.58 -22.96 7.10
CA ASP A 277 -37.52 -22.61 6.15
C ASP A 277 -36.53 -21.61 6.74
N ILE A 278 -37.02 -20.66 7.52
CA ILE A 278 -36.18 -19.67 8.23
C ILE A 278 -35.31 -20.39 9.26
N ASN A 279 -35.86 -21.31 10.05
CA ASN A 279 -35.11 -22.11 11.01
C ASN A 279 -34.05 -22.97 10.33
N GLU A 280 -34.38 -23.62 9.21
CA GLU A 280 -33.40 -24.42 8.46
C GLU A 280 -32.24 -23.56 7.97
N LEU A 281 -32.53 -22.37 7.44
CA LEU A 281 -31.51 -21.40 7.01
C LEU A 281 -30.60 -20.99 8.18
N MET A 282 -31.18 -20.67 9.31
CA MET A 282 -30.40 -20.27 10.49
C MET A 282 -29.48 -21.39 10.98
N VAL A 283 -29.97 -22.62 11.01
CA VAL A 283 -29.16 -23.81 11.37
C VAL A 283 -28.02 -24.01 10.36
N GLU A 284 -28.28 -23.85 9.07
CA GLU A 284 -27.26 -23.98 8.02
C GLU A 284 -26.18 -22.89 8.14
N LEU A 285 -26.57 -21.64 8.38
CA LEU A 285 -25.65 -20.51 8.53
C LEU A 285 -24.78 -20.63 9.79
N ILE A 286 -25.34 -21.12 10.89
CA ILE A 286 -24.58 -21.39 12.13
C ILE A 286 -23.64 -22.59 11.92
N ALA A 287 -24.12 -23.69 11.33
CA ALA A 287 -23.29 -24.87 11.09
C ALA A 287 -22.14 -24.61 10.09
N SER A 288 -22.30 -23.66 9.17
CA SER A 288 -21.26 -23.23 8.22
C SER A 288 -20.33 -22.14 8.79
N HIS A 289 -20.49 -21.75 10.07
CA HIS A 289 -19.77 -20.63 10.72
C HIS A 289 -19.87 -19.31 9.93
N THR A 290 -20.99 -19.09 9.22
CA THR A 290 -21.26 -17.82 8.54
C THR A 290 -21.88 -16.80 9.52
N LEU A 291 -22.61 -17.31 10.52
CA LEU A 291 -23.12 -16.57 11.67
C LEU A 291 -22.61 -17.24 12.95
N GLY A 292 -22.07 -16.42 13.87
CA GLY A 292 -21.61 -16.88 15.21
C GLY A 292 -20.19 -16.48 15.49
#